data_9398e2a63f2694ff1d7781e63f869e8e
#
_entry.id   9398e2a63f2694ff1d7781e63f869e8e
#
_cell.length_a   1.000
_cell.length_b   1.000
_cell.length_c   1.000
_cell.angle_alpha   90.00
_cell.angle_beta   90.00
_cell.angle_gamma   90.00
#
_symmetry.space_group_name_H-M   'P 1'
#
loop_
_entity.id
_entity.type
_entity.pdbx_description
1 polymer ?
#
loop_
_entity_poly.entity_id
_entity_poly.type
_entity_poly.pdbx_seq_one_letter_code
_entity_poly.pdbx_strand_id
1 'polypeptide(L)'
;MEKLSNSRTPSRRQFLSATGGVLAAATASRISSAKAAEFPSTSIQTNAGQNSSSSSTAPWRKIPIGVFDPAFPDLSLDQMLDKVAGYGLEAMEIGTGGYPDNHHCPLNDLLADPAKLKVWKKKFDDRKIVIGALSCHGNPVHPDAKIAGRDAQTFRNTVLLAEKLGVQVIVGFSGCPGGSPTDTTPNWVTYHWPPEYGQALDWQWKEKVVPYWKDAAKFAREHNVHKLAFEMHPNFVVYNPRTLLRLREAVGEEIGANCDLSHLFWQGCNPVEVIHMLGKQGALYHAHMKDTVMFQNNVDRYGVLNFASTTEELPEASETFRAVGYGHGANTWKDIVRAYMEVGYDGFLSIENEDPILPGDIGVERAAYVLKNVRAELLGSKA
;
A
#
# COMPACT_ATOMS: atom_id res chain seq x y z
N MET A 1 58.86 1.50 -16.69
CA MET A 1 58.20 2.05 -17.85
C MET A 1 57.43 0.89 -18.52
N GLU A 2 56.17 0.70 -18.14
CA GLU A 2 55.25 -0.26 -18.75
C GLU A 2 54.01 0.47 -19.24
N LYS A 3 53.68 0.23 -20.50
CA LYS A 3 52.60 0.94 -21.21
C LYS A 3 51.24 0.41 -20.76
N LEU A 4 50.39 1.23 -20.18
CA LEU A 4 48.97 0.98 -19.97
C LEU A 4 48.26 1.03 -21.32
N SER A 5 47.65 -0.07 -21.70
CA SER A 5 46.79 -0.19 -22.90
C SER A 5 45.45 0.42 -22.65
N ASN A 6 45.07 1.43 -23.41
CA ASN A 6 43.76 2.06 -23.39
C ASN A 6 42.72 1.10 -24.09
N SER A 7 41.90 0.43 -23.34
CA SER A 7 40.68 -0.22 -23.85
C SER A 7 39.58 0.83 -23.94
N ARG A 8 39.27 1.28 -25.16
CA ARG A 8 38.12 2.15 -25.43
C ARG A 8 36.82 1.33 -25.35
N THR A 9 35.96 1.63 -24.42
CA THR A 9 34.56 1.15 -24.40
C THR A 9 33.79 1.68 -25.61
N PRO A 10 33.04 0.84 -26.35
CA PRO A 10 32.29 1.28 -27.54
C PRO A 10 31.15 2.20 -27.16
N SER A 11 30.87 3.22 -27.96
CA SER A 11 29.81 4.20 -27.76
C SER A 11 28.41 3.59 -28.00
N ARG A 12 27.39 4.14 -27.37
CA ARG A 12 25.99 3.71 -27.47
C ARG A 12 25.47 3.57 -28.93
N ARG A 13 26.03 4.28 -29.89
CA ARG A 13 25.70 4.18 -31.33
C ARG A 13 26.24 2.93 -31.96
N GLN A 14 27.38 2.41 -31.52
CA GLN A 14 27.97 1.18 -32.07
C GLN A 14 27.25 -0.06 -31.57
N PHE A 15 26.65 -0.01 -30.38
CA PHE A 15 25.86 -1.13 -29.84
C PHE A 15 24.53 -1.34 -30.60
N LEU A 16 23.85 -0.26 -31.00
CA LEU A 16 22.59 -0.34 -31.76
C LEU A 16 22.77 -0.80 -33.21
N SER A 17 23.94 -0.60 -33.83
CA SER A 17 24.21 -1.08 -35.17
C SER A 17 24.58 -2.57 -35.25
N ALA A 18 25.08 -3.15 -34.15
CA ALA A 18 25.43 -4.56 -34.08
C ALA A 18 24.22 -5.49 -33.83
N THR A 19 23.18 -5.02 -33.18
CA THR A 19 21.95 -5.76 -32.88
C THR A 19 20.92 -5.70 -34.04
N GLY A 20 20.95 -4.68 -34.87
CA GLY A 20 20.06 -4.54 -36.04
C GLY A 20 20.36 -5.49 -37.19
N GLY A 21 21.60 -6.00 -37.30
CA GLY A 21 22.03 -6.86 -38.41
C GLY A 21 21.63 -8.33 -38.30
N VAL A 22 21.35 -8.83 -37.12
CA VAL A 22 21.03 -10.26 -36.89
C VAL A 22 19.53 -10.56 -36.97
N LEU A 23 18.65 -9.57 -36.73
CA LEU A 23 17.19 -9.76 -36.85
C LEU A 23 16.66 -9.62 -38.27
N ALA A 24 17.40 -9.00 -39.21
CA ALA A 24 16.93 -8.82 -40.60
C ALA A 24 17.15 -10.06 -41.49
N ALA A 25 17.99 -11.00 -41.09
CA ALA A 25 18.29 -12.20 -41.90
C ALA A 25 17.34 -13.40 -41.62
N ALA A 26 16.56 -13.39 -40.55
CA ALA A 26 15.69 -14.51 -40.17
C ALA A 26 14.23 -14.41 -40.64
N THR A 27 13.80 -13.26 -41.20
CA THR A 27 12.39 -13.00 -41.56
C THR A 27 12.10 -12.97 -43.08
N ALA A 28 13.09 -13.22 -43.95
CA ALA A 28 12.90 -13.10 -45.40
C ALA A 28 12.54 -14.40 -46.15
N SER A 29 12.29 -15.52 -45.49
CA SER A 29 12.08 -16.79 -46.20
C SER A 29 10.78 -17.56 -45.92
N ARG A 30 9.71 -16.92 -45.44
CA ARG A 30 8.37 -17.55 -45.45
C ARG A 30 7.24 -16.52 -45.53
N ILE A 31 7.04 -15.90 -46.68
CA ILE A 31 5.73 -15.35 -47.06
C ILE A 31 5.43 -15.88 -48.46
N SER A 32 4.75 -17.00 -48.51
CA SER A 32 4.07 -17.49 -49.72
C SER A 32 2.64 -17.86 -49.30
N SER A 33 1.71 -17.11 -49.90
CA SER A 33 0.29 -17.41 -50.10
C SER A 33 -0.53 -17.94 -48.91
N ALA A 34 -1.23 -17.02 -48.24
CA ALA A 34 -2.52 -17.33 -47.65
C ALA A 34 -3.59 -16.35 -48.21
N LYS A 35 -4.61 -16.92 -48.84
CA LYS A 35 -5.77 -16.21 -49.40
C LYS A 35 -6.51 -15.46 -48.29
N ALA A 36 -6.93 -14.24 -48.62
CA ALA A 36 -7.84 -13.46 -47.79
C ALA A 36 -9.15 -14.24 -47.58
N ALA A 37 -9.50 -14.48 -46.35
CA ALA A 37 -10.83 -14.94 -45.95
C ALA A 37 -11.74 -13.74 -45.78
N GLU A 38 -12.78 -13.64 -46.56
CA GLU A 38 -13.86 -12.68 -46.42
C GLU A 38 -14.63 -12.96 -45.13
N PHE A 39 -14.75 -11.94 -44.26
CA PHE A 39 -15.63 -11.98 -43.11
C PHE A 39 -17.07 -11.66 -43.56
N PRO A 40 -18.08 -12.47 -43.20
CA PRO A 40 -19.46 -12.15 -43.51
C PRO A 40 -19.95 -10.95 -42.66
N SER A 41 -20.49 -9.96 -43.37
CA SER A 41 -21.20 -8.84 -42.74
C SER A 41 -22.52 -9.33 -42.13
N THR A 42 -22.54 -9.48 -40.81
CA THR A 42 -23.79 -9.70 -40.07
C THR A 42 -24.38 -8.34 -39.71
N SER A 43 -25.49 -8.00 -40.35
CA SER A 43 -26.35 -6.87 -39.95
C SER A 43 -26.89 -7.10 -38.54
N ILE A 44 -26.50 -6.27 -37.60
CA ILE A 44 -27.06 -6.24 -36.26
C ILE A 44 -28.41 -5.53 -36.36
N GLN A 45 -29.50 -6.31 -36.28
CA GLN A 45 -30.83 -5.77 -36.00
C GLN A 45 -30.86 -5.27 -34.55
N THR A 46 -31.05 -3.98 -34.39
CA THR A 46 -31.30 -3.35 -33.09
C THR A 46 -32.76 -3.68 -32.69
N ASN A 47 -32.96 -4.72 -31.89
CA ASN A 47 -34.17 -4.89 -31.12
C ASN A 47 -34.08 -3.95 -29.91
N ALA A 48 -34.80 -2.83 -29.99
CA ALA A 48 -35.09 -1.99 -28.85
C ALA A 48 -36.11 -2.71 -27.94
N GLY A 49 -35.61 -3.69 -27.18
CA GLY A 49 -36.32 -4.27 -26.06
C GLY A 49 -36.06 -3.42 -24.82
N GLN A 50 -37.10 -2.79 -24.31
CA GLN A 50 -37.09 -2.12 -23.01
C GLN A 50 -36.76 -3.13 -21.92
N ASN A 51 -35.47 -3.27 -21.57
CA ASN A 51 -35.08 -3.84 -20.32
C ASN A 51 -35.06 -2.70 -19.29
N SER A 52 -36.14 -2.53 -18.57
CA SER A 52 -36.15 -1.83 -17.29
C SER A 52 -35.28 -2.64 -16.33
N SER A 53 -33.95 -2.37 -16.37
CA SER A 53 -33.09 -2.74 -15.28
C SER A 53 -33.51 -1.92 -14.06
N SER A 54 -34.31 -2.53 -13.19
CA SER A 54 -34.45 -2.07 -11.83
C SER A 54 -33.04 -2.12 -11.20
N SER A 55 -32.31 -1.01 -11.25
CA SER A 55 -31.17 -0.80 -10.38
C SER A 55 -31.72 -0.85 -8.95
N SER A 56 -31.58 -1.97 -8.30
CA SER A 56 -31.76 -2.07 -6.86
C SER A 56 -30.61 -1.23 -6.27
N THR A 57 -30.87 0.05 -6.08
CA THR A 57 -29.99 0.93 -5.30
C THR A 57 -30.15 0.54 -3.84
N ALA A 58 -29.54 -0.57 -3.43
CA ALA A 58 -29.27 -0.76 -2.03
C ALA A 58 -28.46 0.47 -1.57
N PRO A 59 -28.88 1.18 -0.50
CA PRO A 59 -28.18 2.34 -0.05
C PRO A 59 -26.72 1.92 0.27
N TRP A 60 -25.74 2.68 -0.24
CA TRP A 60 -24.35 2.39 0.06
C TRP A 60 -24.11 2.31 1.55
N ARG A 61 -23.28 1.33 1.96
CA ARG A 61 -22.91 1.19 3.36
C ARG A 61 -22.08 2.40 3.79
N LYS A 62 -22.38 2.98 4.95
CA LYS A 62 -21.54 3.98 5.59
C LYS A 62 -20.21 3.32 5.97
N ILE A 63 -19.09 3.78 5.38
CA ILE A 63 -17.75 3.35 5.78
C ILE A 63 -17.30 4.22 6.96
N PRO A 64 -16.91 3.64 8.13
CA PRO A 64 -16.37 4.41 9.24
C PRO A 64 -15.11 5.18 8.83
N ILE A 65 -14.85 6.30 9.49
CA ILE A 65 -13.59 7.05 9.34
C ILE A 65 -12.83 6.92 10.63
N GLY A 66 -11.55 6.61 10.54
CA GLY A 66 -10.65 6.45 11.67
C GLY A 66 -9.31 7.14 11.42
N VAL A 67 -8.34 6.83 12.27
CA VAL A 67 -7.01 7.41 12.19
C VAL A 67 -5.96 6.42 12.69
N PHE A 68 -4.76 6.51 12.12
CA PHE A 68 -3.57 5.80 12.55
C PHE A 68 -2.86 6.61 13.64
N ASP A 69 -2.52 5.99 14.75
CA ASP A 69 -2.09 6.64 15.98
C ASP A 69 -0.77 7.42 15.93
N PRO A 70 0.20 7.15 15.02
CA PRO A 70 1.43 7.94 14.92
C PRO A 70 1.23 9.41 14.58
N ALA A 71 0.05 9.79 14.10
CA ALA A 71 -0.31 11.19 13.92
C ALA A 71 -0.30 12.01 15.25
N PHE A 72 -0.18 11.33 16.40
CA PHE A 72 -0.23 11.95 17.73
C PHE A 72 0.97 11.56 18.61
N PRO A 73 2.22 11.77 18.17
CA PRO A 73 3.40 11.22 18.84
C PRO A 73 3.63 11.76 20.25
N ASP A 74 3.17 12.98 20.52
CA ASP A 74 3.39 13.68 21.78
C ASP A 74 2.23 13.54 22.80
N LEU A 75 1.16 12.84 22.43
CA LEU A 75 -0.02 12.69 23.29
C LEU A 75 0.01 11.35 24.02
N SER A 76 -0.47 11.35 25.28
CA SER A 76 -0.80 10.10 25.93
C SER A 76 -2.00 9.42 25.25
N LEU A 77 -2.17 8.12 25.49
CA LEU A 77 -3.32 7.36 24.95
C LEU A 77 -4.67 8.04 25.24
N ASP A 78 -4.89 8.51 26.48
CA ASP A 78 -6.16 9.16 26.83
C ASP A 78 -6.35 10.49 26.10
N GLN A 79 -5.32 11.33 26.03
CA GLN A 79 -5.37 12.60 25.30
C GLN A 79 -5.64 12.40 23.81
N MET A 80 -4.97 11.42 23.20
CA MET A 80 -5.20 11.05 21.81
C MET A 80 -6.65 10.59 21.59
N LEU A 81 -7.15 9.66 22.40
CA LEU A 81 -8.51 9.15 22.28
C LEU A 81 -9.58 10.24 22.47
N ASP A 82 -9.34 11.21 23.39
CA ASP A 82 -10.22 12.36 23.57
C ASP A 82 -10.27 13.26 22.32
N LYS A 83 -9.12 13.49 21.67
CA LYS A 83 -9.07 14.22 20.39
C LYS A 83 -9.79 13.46 19.28
N VAL A 84 -9.52 12.16 19.12
CA VAL A 84 -10.14 11.30 18.11
C VAL A 84 -11.66 11.30 18.23
N ALA A 85 -12.17 11.17 19.48
CA ALA A 85 -13.59 11.29 19.78
C ALA A 85 -14.12 12.70 19.46
N GLY A 86 -13.35 13.75 19.81
CA GLY A 86 -13.69 15.15 19.53
C GLY A 86 -13.79 15.46 18.02
N TYR A 87 -12.97 14.83 17.21
CA TYR A 87 -13.06 14.91 15.73
C TYR A 87 -14.22 14.08 15.16
N GLY A 88 -14.91 13.30 15.98
CA GLY A 88 -16.01 12.41 15.55
C GLY A 88 -15.53 11.26 14.68
N LEU A 89 -14.32 10.77 14.90
CA LEU A 89 -13.79 9.58 14.29
C LEU A 89 -14.29 8.32 15.00
N GLU A 90 -14.46 7.23 14.26
CA GLU A 90 -15.22 6.06 14.71
C GLU A 90 -14.30 4.85 14.97
N ALA A 91 -13.07 4.86 14.43
CA ALA A 91 -12.12 3.75 14.53
C ALA A 91 -10.68 4.23 14.67
N MET A 92 -9.83 3.33 15.13
CA MET A 92 -8.39 3.54 15.17
C MET A 92 -7.62 2.34 14.65
N GLU A 93 -6.54 2.64 13.99
CA GLU A 93 -5.42 1.77 13.72
C GLU A 93 -4.32 2.07 14.74
N ILE A 94 -3.76 1.03 15.37
CA ILE A 94 -2.83 1.18 16.49
C ILE A 94 -1.49 0.52 16.17
N GLY A 95 -0.42 1.32 16.24
CA GLY A 95 0.96 0.85 16.10
C GLY A 95 1.38 -0.05 17.27
N THR A 96 1.94 -1.20 16.93
CA THR A 96 2.40 -2.20 17.90
C THR A 96 3.93 -2.38 17.88
N GLY A 97 4.61 -1.69 16.98
CA GLY A 97 6.07 -1.70 16.83
C GLY A 97 6.52 -1.71 15.37
N GLY A 98 7.82 -1.59 15.14
CA GLY A 98 8.41 -1.39 13.82
C GLY A 98 8.47 0.09 13.46
N TYR A 99 7.97 0.46 12.31
CA TYR A 99 7.75 1.83 11.87
C TYR A 99 6.22 2.08 11.87
N PRO A 100 5.68 2.97 12.59
CA PRO A 100 6.17 3.69 13.75
C PRO A 100 6.33 2.79 14.99
N ASP A 101 6.67 3.40 16.12
CA ASP A 101 6.83 2.68 17.37
C ASP A 101 5.49 2.17 17.97
N ASN A 102 5.49 1.80 19.22
CA ASN A 102 4.30 1.33 19.95
C ASN A 102 3.93 2.24 21.13
N HIS A 103 4.10 3.54 20.96
CA HIS A 103 3.90 4.53 22.02
C HIS A 103 2.56 4.39 22.76
N HIS A 104 1.47 4.16 22.04
CA HIS A 104 0.14 4.00 22.61
C HIS A 104 -0.22 2.54 22.93
N CYS A 105 0.62 1.57 22.54
CA CYS A 105 0.38 0.14 22.72
C CYS A 105 1.60 -0.56 23.34
N PRO A 106 1.69 -0.65 24.67
CA PRO A 106 2.77 -1.38 25.33
C PRO A 106 2.60 -2.89 25.12
N LEU A 107 2.84 -3.34 23.88
CA LEU A 107 2.51 -4.66 23.34
C LEU A 107 2.86 -5.83 24.28
N ASN A 108 4.11 -5.88 24.77
CA ASN A 108 4.56 -6.97 25.63
C ASN A 108 3.86 -6.98 26.99
N ASP A 109 3.59 -5.80 27.57
CA ASP A 109 2.85 -5.67 28.83
C ASP A 109 1.40 -6.13 28.68
N LEU A 110 0.74 -5.75 27.58
CA LEU A 110 -0.64 -6.15 27.29
C LEU A 110 -0.77 -7.65 27.05
N LEU A 111 0.23 -8.25 26.44
CA LEU A 111 0.26 -9.72 26.26
C LEU A 111 0.47 -10.46 27.57
N ALA A 112 1.33 -9.96 28.44
CA ALA A 112 1.71 -10.59 29.71
C ALA A 112 0.62 -10.47 30.79
N ASP A 113 -0.19 -9.40 30.76
CA ASP A 113 -1.15 -9.10 31.83
C ASP A 113 -2.57 -8.86 31.29
N PRO A 114 -3.49 -9.83 31.42
CA PRO A 114 -4.87 -9.69 30.98
C PRO A 114 -5.63 -8.56 31.67
N ALA A 115 -5.26 -8.16 32.89
CA ALA A 115 -5.91 -7.06 33.59
C ALA A 115 -5.50 -5.71 32.96
N LYS A 116 -4.22 -5.53 32.63
CA LYS A 116 -3.74 -4.38 31.87
C LYS A 116 -4.41 -4.28 30.53
N LEU A 117 -4.52 -5.40 29.79
CA LEU A 117 -5.21 -5.45 28.49
C LEU A 117 -6.66 -4.99 28.60
N LYS A 118 -7.38 -5.48 29.60
CA LYS A 118 -8.78 -5.07 29.84
C LYS A 118 -8.91 -3.57 30.13
N VAL A 119 -8.01 -3.02 30.95
CA VAL A 119 -7.99 -1.58 31.28
C VAL A 119 -7.66 -0.76 30.05
N TRP A 120 -6.67 -1.17 29.26
CA TRP A 120 -6.27 -0.50 28.02
C TRP A 120 -7.41 -0.50 27.00
N LYS A 121 -8.02 -1.66 26.72
CA LYS A 121 -9.15 -1.77 25.80
C LYS A 121 -10.35 -0.92 26.24
N LYS A 122 -10.64 -0.90 27.55
CA LYS A 122 -11.76 -0.11 28.10
C LYS A 122 -11.66 1.38 27.76
N LYS A 123 -10.46 1.95 27.59
CA LYS A 123 -10.29 3.36 27.24
C LYS A 123 -10.88 3.69 25.87
N PHE A 124 -10.78 2.76 24.91
CA PHE A 124 -11.42 2.86 23.60
C PHE A 124 -12.93 2.66 23.69
N ASP A 125 -13.37 1.63 24.43
CA ASP A 125 -14.79 1.31 24.59
C ASP A 125 -15.56 2.47 25.23
N ASP A 126 -14.99 3.12 26.27
CA ASP A 126 -15.59 4.26 26.96
C ASP A 126 -15.84 5.47 26.01
N ARG A 127 -15.04 5.58 24.94
CA ARG A 127 -15.16 6.64 23.93
C ARG A 127 -15.87 6.16 22.66
N LYS A 128 -16.33 4.90 22.61
CA LYS A 128 -16.98 4.26 21.48
C LYS A 128 -16.10 4.25 20.22
N ILE A 129 -14.79 4.13 20.40
CA ILE A 129 -13.81 4.01 19.32
C ILE A 129 -13.49 2.53 19.12
N VAL A 130 -13.59 2.05 17.88
CA VAL A 130 -13.27 0.68 17.52
C VAL A 130 -11.78 0.56 17.23
N ILE A 131 -11.11 -0.45 17.79
CA ILE A 131 -9.77 -0.85 17.33
C ILE A 131 -9.98 -1.69 16.07
N GLY A 132 -9.82 -1.06 14.89
CA GLY A 132 -10.13 -1.68 13.61
C GLY A 132 -8.97 -2.42 12.96
N ALA A 133 -7.73 -2.04 13.31
CA ALA A 133 -6.50 -2.68 12.82
C ALA A 133 -5.37 -2.52 13.84
N LEU A 134 -4.41 -3.44 13.80
CA LEU A 134 -3.12 -3.32 14.47
C LEU A 134 -2.02 -3.24 13.41
N SER A 135 -1.01 -2.39 13.65
CA SER A 135 0.04 -2.13 12.67
C SER A 135 1.42 -2.45 13.22
N CYS A 136 2.18 -3.23 12.46
CA CYS A 136 3.57 -3.58 12.78
C CYS A 136 4.44 -3.48 11.52
N HIS A 137 4.64 -2.24 11.06
CA HIS A 137 5.45 -1.95 9.89
C HIS A 137 6.92 -2.26 10.17
N GLY A 138 7.45 -3.35 9.62
CA GLY A 138 8.82 -3.81 9.83
C GLY A 138 9.35 -4.56 8.62
N ASN A 139 10.59 -5.03 8.72
CA ASN A 139 11.23 -5.84 7.67
C ASN A 139 11.65 -7.21 8.21
N PRO A 140 10.73 -8.17 8.32
CA PRO A 140 11.04 -9.49 8.86
C PRO A 140 11.91 -10.37 7.94
N VAL A 141 12.18 -9.91 6.72
CA VAL A 141 13.10 -10.55 5.78
C VAL A 141 14.38 -9.73 5.58
N HIS A 142 14.67 -8.79 6.49
CA HIS A 142 15.88 -7.97 6.45
C HIS A 142 17.14 -8.84 6.39
N PRO A 143 18.18 -8.45 5.61
CA PRO A 143 19.42 -9.24 5.54
C PRO A 143 20.18 -9.27 6.87
N ASP A 144 20.08 -8.24 7.72
CA ASP A 144 20.55 -8.32 9.12
C ASP A 144 19.58 -9.16 9.95
N ALA A 145 20.07 -10.30 10.45
CA ALA A 145 19.27 -11.26 11.22
C ALA A 145 18.71 -10.68 12.54
N LYS A 146 19.35 -9.68 13.15
CA LYS A 146 18.85 -9.04 14.37
C LYS A 146 17.59 -8.20 14.07
N ILE A 147 17.64 -7.44 12.97
CA ILE A 147 16.48 -6.65 12.51
C ILE A 147 15.35 -7.59 12.09
N ALA A 148 15.65 -8.57 11.25
CA ALA A 148 14.67 -9.57 10.81
C ALA A 148 14.01 -10.29 11.99
N GLY A 149 14.79 -10.75 12.97
CA GLY A 149 14.29 -11.46 14.16
C GLY A 149 13.44 -10.58 15.05
N ARG A 150 13.84 -9.30 15.27
CA ARG A 150 13.03 -8.34 16.03
C ARG A 150 11.68 -8.12 15.36
N ASP A 151 11.68 -7.85 14.06
CA ASP A 151 10.46 -7.49 13.33
C ASP A 151 9.53 -8.71 13.15
N ALA A 152 10.09 -9.90 12.94
CA ALA A 152 9.33 -11.15 12.95
C ALA A 152 8.69 -11.44 14.33
N GLN A 153 9.40 -11.15 15.43
CA GLN A 153 8.83 -11.31 16.77
C GLN A 153 7.74 -10.28 17.06
N THR A 154 7.92 -9.03 16.62
CA THR A 154 6.88 -7.99 16.72
C THR A 154 5.63 -8.42 15.98
N PHE A 155 5.76 -8.93 14.74
CA PHE A 155 4.62 -9.45 13.99
C PHE A 155 3.89 -10.58 14.75
N ARG A 156 4.62 -11.56 15.27
CA ARG A 156 4.01 -12.66 16.06
C ARG A 156 3.28 -12.14 17.30
N ASN A 157 3.89 -11.25 18.04
CA ASN A 157 3.27 -10.64 19.21
C ASN A 157 2.02 -9.83 18.83
N THR A 158 2.04 -9.13 17.70
CA THR A 158 0.88 -8.40 17.16
C THR A 158 -0.27 -9.36 16.82
N VAL A 159 0.01 -10.50 16.20
CA VAL A 159 -0.98 -11.55 15.93
C VAL A 159 -1.63 -12.04 17.24
N LEU A 160 -0.82 -12.33 18.27
CA LEU A 160 -1.33 -12.77 19.58
C LEU A 160 -2.19 -11.71 20.27
N LEU A 161 -1.83 -10.42 20.14
CA LEU A 161 -2.64 -9.33 20.67
C LEU A 161 -3.95 -9.18 19.87
N ALA A 162 -3.88 -9.29 18.54
CA ALA A 162 -5.05 -9.23 17.67
C ALA A 162 -6.08 -10.32 18.02
N GLU A 163 -5.63 -11.55 18.24
CA GLU A 163 -6.47 -12.65 18.71
C GLU A 163 -7.19 -12.31 20.02
N LYS A 164 -6.46 -11.79 21.03
CA LYS A 164 -7.04 -11.39 22.34
C LYS A 164 -8.04 -10.25 22.22
N LEU A 165 -7.88 -9.36 21.27
CA LEU A 165 -8.75 -8.20 21.04
C LEU A 165 -9.90 -8.51 20.07
N GLY A 166 -9.85 -9.62 19.33
CA GLY A 166 -10.78 -9.94 18.25
C GLY A 166 -10.57 -9.08 16.99
N VAL A 167 -9.37 -8.49 16.82
CA VAL A 167 -9.01 -7.70 15.64
C VAL A 167 -8.60 -8.64 14.50
N GLN A 168 -9.16 -8.43 13.30
CA GLN A 168 -8.94 -9.32 12.17
C GLN A 168 -7.87 -8.82 11.19
N VAL A 169 -7.47 -7.54 11.27
CA VAL A 169 -6.59 -6.89 10.31
C VAL A 169 -5.26 -6.54 10.97
N ILE A 170 -4.17 -7.04 10.38
CA ILE A 170 -2.81 -6.60 10.70
C ILE A 170 -2.23 -5.88 9.49
N VAL A 171 -1.79 -4.65 9.69
CA VAL A 171 -1.16 -3.82 8.68
C VAL A 171 0.36 -3.89 8.82
N GLY A 172 1.08 -3.88 7.71
CA GLY A 172 2.54 -3.87 7.73
C GLY A 172 3.15 -3.85 6.34
N PHE A 173 4.49 -3.98 6.29
CA PHE A 173 5.24 -4.08 5.05
C PHE A 173 5.58 -5.52 4.70
N SER A 174 5.73 -5.78 3.39
CA SER A 174 6.17 -7.10 2.90
C SER A 174 7.62 -7.43 3.25
N GLY A 175 8.39 -6.42 3.63
CA GLY A 175 9.83 -6.52 3.81
C GLY A 175 10.60 -6.38 2.47
N CYS A 176 11.91 -6.20 2.59
CA CYS A 176 12.87 -6.16 1.48
C CYS A 176 14.14 -6.89 1.90
N PRO A 177 14.48 -8.03 1.26
CA PRO A 177 15.74 -8.72 1.50
C PRO A 177 16.95 -7.98 0.87
N GLY A 178 18.16 -8.48 1.12
CA GLY A 178 19.33 -8.16 0.29
C GLY A 178 19.18 -8.68 -1.15
N GLY A 179 20.13 -8.40 -2.01
CA GLY A 179 20.20 -8.97 -3.37
C GLY A 179 20.88 -10.33 -3.42
N SER A 180 21.54 -10.74 -2.32
CA SER A 180 22.26 -12.00 -2.20
C SER A 180 22.28 -12.53 -0.77
N PRO A 181 22.71 -13.80 -0.52
CA PRO A 181 22.83 -14.35 0.82
C PRO A 181 23.86 -13.67 1.71
N THR A 182 24.78 -12.92 1.15
CA THR A 182 25.89 -12.24 1.87
C THR A 182 25.63 -10.76 2.12
N ASP A 183 24.54 -10.21 1.59
CA ASP A 183 24.20 -8.79 1.79
C ASP A 183 23.81 -8.54 3.25
N THR A 184 24.10 -7.32 3.71
CA THR A 184 23.76 -6.83 5.06
C THR A 184 22.73 -5.70 5.04
N THR A 185 22.42 -5.16 3.85
CA THR A 185 21.45 -4.10 3.63
C THR A 185 20.38 -4.54 2.64
N PRO A 186 19.14 -4.05 2.77
CA PRO A 186 18.08 -4.32 1.78
C PRO A 186 18.47 -3.83 0.39
N ASN A 187 18.01 -4.54 -0.63
CA ASN A 187 18.20 -4.18 -2.03
C ASN A 187 16.86 -4.16 -2.75
N TRP A 188 16.32 -2.97 -2.99
CA TRP A 188 15.04 -2.80 -3.67
C TRP A 188 15.20 -2.89 -5.19
N VAL A 189 14.87 -4.05 -5.77
CA VAL A 189 14.98 -4.33 -7.20
C VAL A 189 13.62 -4.20 -7.87
N THR A 190 13.49 -3.23 -8.78
CA THR A 190 12.27 -2.97 -9.56
C THR A 190 12.45 -3.22 -11.05
N TYR A 191 13.69 -3.33 -11.53
CA TYR A 191 14.03 -3.48 -12.93
C TYR A 191 14.96 -4.67 -13.17
N HIS A 192 14.66 -5.50 -14.18
CA HIS A 192 15.28 -6.81 -14.37
C HIS A 192 16.60 -6.78 -15.17
N TRP A 193 17.06 -5.62 -15.56
CA TRP A 193 18.26 -5.48 -16.36
C TRP A 193 19.23 -4.48 -15.71
N PRO A 194 20.53 -4.73 -15.69
CA PRO A 194 21.24 -5.94 -16.19
C PRO A 194 20.78 -7.26 -15.53
N PRO A 195 21.11 -8.43 -16.13
CA PRO A 195 20.55 -9.74 -15.72
C PRO A 195 20.72 -10.11 -14.25
N GLU A 196 21.79 -9.65 -13.59
CA GLU A 196 22.05 -9.87 -12.17
C GLU A 196 20.95 -9.28 -11.26
N TYR A 197 20.29 -8.18 -11.66
CA TYR A 197 19.15 -7.63 -10.93
C TYR A 197 17.93 -8.56 -11.02
N GLY A 198 17.71 -9.18 -12.19
CA GLY A 198 16.66 -10.19 -12.33
C GLY A 198 16.92 -11.42 -11.48
N GLN A 199 18.17 -11.87 -11.38
CA GLN A 199 18.57 -12.98 -10.52
C GLN A 199 18.38 -12.64 -9.02
N ALA A 200 18.78 -11.44 -8.62
CA ALA A 200 18.56 -10.95 -7.24
C ALA A 200 17.07 -10.91 -6.89
N LEU A 201 16.23 -10.37 -7.78
CA LEU A 201 14.78 -10.31 -7.58
C LEU A 201 14.15 -11.70 -7.46
N ASP A 202 14.55 -12.65 -8.32
CA ASP A 202 14.07 -14.03 -8.27
C ASP A 202 14.45 -14.70 -6.95
N TRP A 203 15.69 -14.54 -6.50
CA TRP A 203 16.18 -15.06 -5.22
C TRP A 203 15.41 -14.45 -4.04
N GLN A 204 15.20 -13.13 -4.01
CA GLN A 204 14.43 -12.44 -2.99
C GLN A 204 13.04 -13.06 -2.80
N TRP A 205 12.32 -13.24 -3.91
CA TRP A 205 10.97 -13.79 -3.87
C TRP A 205 10.96 -15.27 -3.49
N LYS A 206 11.80 -16.09 -4.10
CA LYS A 206 11.78 -17.55 -3.93
C LYS A 206 12.36 -18.02 -2.60
N GLU A 207 13.45 -17.38 -2.15
CA GLU A 207 14.23 -17.87 -1.02
C GLU A 207 13.93 -17.12 0.29
N LYS A 208 13.35 -15.92 0.22
CA LYS A 208 13.12 -15.08 1.41
C LYS A 208 11.65 -14.74 1.62
N VAL A 209 11.05 -14.02 0.68
CA VAL A 209 9.74 -13.40 0.89
C VAL A 209 8.62 -14.44 0.96
N VAL A 210 8.50 -15.30 -0.07
CA VAL A 210 7.42 -16.30 -0.13
C VAL A 210 7.51 -17.33 1.00
N PRO A 211 8.68 -17.90 1.31
CA PRO A 211 8.78 -18.84 2.44
C PRO A 211 8.38 -18.19 3.77
N TYR A 212 8.90 -16.99 4.06
CA TYR A 212 8.56 -16.30 5.30
C TYR A 212 7.06 -16.05 5.44
N TRP A 213 6.43 -15.48 4.39
CA TRP A 213 5.02 -15.11 4.48
C TRP A 213 4.08 -16.31 4.45
N LYS A 214 4.49 -17.46 3.88
CA LYS A 214 3.73 -18.71 4.03
C LYS A 214 3.64 -19.16 5.49
N ASP A 215 4.75 -19.12 6.20
CA ASP A 215 4.80 -19.50 7.61
C ASP A 215 4.08 -18.47 8.50
N ALA A 216 4.27 -17.20 8.22
CA ALA A 216 3.64 -16.10 8.95
C ALA A 216 2.11 -16.06 8.76
N ALA A 217 1.62 -16.26 7.53
CA ALA A 217 0.18 -16.33 7.24
C ALA A 217 -0.47 -17.57 7.87
N LYS A 218 0.22 -18.71 7.86
CA LYS A 218 -0.24 -19.91 8.58
C LYS A 218 -0.37 -19.63 10.08
N PHE A 219 0.65 -19.03 10.69
CA PHE A 219 0.61 -18.67 12.11
C PHE A 219 -0.55 -17.69 12.41
N ALA A 220 -0.73 -16.65 11.60
CA ALA A 220 -1.82 -15.69 11.77
C ALA A 220 -3.20 -16.38 11.71
N ARG A 221 -3.42 -17.27 10.74
CA ARG A 221 -4.66 -18.04 10.61
C ARG A 221 -4.92 -18.96 11.81
N GLU A 222 -3.90 -19.59 12.37
CA GLU A 222 -4.00 -20.43 13.58
C GLU A 222 -4.45 -19.63 14.81
N HIS A 223 -4.26 -18.30 14.78
CA HIS A 223 -4.69 -17.33 15.79
C HIS A 223 -5.89 -16.49 15.38
N ASN A 224 -6.73 -16.99 14.44
CA ASN A 224 -7.93 -16.30 13.95
C ASN A 224 -7.70 -14.90 13.32
N VAL A 225 -6.50 -14.63 12.82
CA VAL A 225 -6.18 -13.43 12.04
C VAL A 225 -6.11 -13.82 10.57
N HIS A 226 -7.02 -13.28 9.76
CA HIS A 226 -7.19 -13.70 8.36
C HIS A 226 -6.89 -12.60 7.35
N LYS A 227 -6.60 -11.38 7.79
CA LYS A 227 -6.35 -10.24 6.92
C LYS A 227 -4.98 -9.63 7.24
N LEU A 228 -3.96 -10.00 6.45
CA LEU A 228 -2.63 -9.38 6.48
C LEU A 228 -2.60 -8.32 5.38
N ALA A 229 -2.73 -7.06 5.76
CA ALA A 229 -2.87 -5.92 4.87
C ALA A 229 -1.51 -5.28 4.61
N PHE A 230 -0.90 -5.59 3.47
CA PHE A 230 0.39 -5.00 3.11
C PHE A 230 0.23 -3.65 2.45
N GLU A 231 0.95 -2.68 3.00
CA GLU A 231 1.12 -1.40 2.34
C GLU A 231 2.02 -1.54 1.12
N MET A 232 1.53 -1.03 -0.01
CA MET A 232 2.27 -1.00 -1.27
C MET A 232 3.23 0.19 -1.28
N HIS A 233 4.39 0.01 -0.63
CA HIS A 233 5.33 1.08 -0.31
C HIS A 233 6.65 0.93 -1.07
N PRO A 234 7.28 2.03 -1.55
CA PRO A 234 8.63 1.98 -2.12
C PRO A 234 9.63 1.38 -1.12
N ASN A 235 10.73 0.85 -1.63
CA ASN A 235 11.77 0.14 -0.85
C ASN A 235 11.33 -1.21 -0.24
N PHE A 236 10.12 -1.69 -0.55
CA PHE A 236 9.66 -3.03 -0.20
C PHE A 236 9.33 -3.85 -1.46
N VAL A 237 9.33 -5.18 -1.36
CA VAL A 237 9.08 -6.03 -2.54
C VAL A 237 7.63 -5.94 -3.04
N VAL A 238 6.69 -5.59 -2.16
CA VAL A 238 5.31 -5.22 -2.51
C VAL A 238 5.21 -3.70 -2.51
N TYR A 239 5.26 -3.10 -3.70
CA TYR A 239 5.23 -1.64 -3.87
C TYR A 239 4.13 -1.15 -4.83
N ASN A 240 3.40 -2.08 -5.44
CA ASN A 240 2.27 -1.78 -6.33
C ASN A 240 1.26 -2.95 -6.36
N PRO A 241 0.08 -2.77 -6.96
CA PRO A 241 -0.95 -3.81 -7.00
C PRO A 241 -0.50 -5.12 -7.64
N ARG A 242 0.36 -5.07 -8.65
CA ARG A 242 0.88 -6.28 -9.31
C ARG A 242 1.75 -7.12 -8.38
N THR A 243 2.64 -6.48 -7.62
CA THR A 243 3.50 -7.19 -6.67
C THR A 243 2.72 -7.70 -5.46
N LEU A 244 1.69 -6.98 -5.02
CA LEU A 244 0.76 -7.46 -3.99
C LEU A 244 0.06 -8.76 -4.45
N LEU A 245 -0.55 -8.74 -5.63
CA LEU A 245 -1.27 -9.90 -6.15
C LEU A 245 -0.35 -11.09 -6.41
N ARG A 246 0.91 -10.84 -6.82
CA ARG A 246 1.94 -11.89 -6.91
C ARG A 246 2.20 -12.55 -5.55
N LEU A 247 2.27 -11.77 -4.46
CA LEU A 247 2.46 -12.33 -3.13
C LEU A 247 1.22 -13.11 -2.67
N ARG A 248 0.02 -12.57 -2.90
CA ARG A 248 -1.25 -13.25 -2.61
C ARG A 248 -1.37 -14.59 -3.34
N GLU A 249 -1.06 -14.63 -4.63
CA GLU A 249 -1.05 -15.88 -5.42
C GLU A 249 -0.07 -16.92 -4.85
N ALA A 250 1.11 -16.47 -4.41
CA ALA A 250 2.15 -17.36 -3.91
C ALA A 250 1.92 -17.86 -2.48
N VAL A 251 1.22 -17.10 -1.62
CA VAL A 251 1.07 -17.36 -0.18
C VAL A 251 -0.34 -17.83 0.17
N GLY A 252 -1.36 -17.08 -0.23
CA GLY A 252 -2.76 -17.37 0.09
C GLY A 252 -3.63 -16.13 0.24
N GLU A 253 -4.90 -16.38 0.50
CA GLU A 253 -5.92 -15.32 0.61
C GLU A 253 -5.77 -14.44 1.84
N GLU A 254 -4.97 -14.83 2.81
CA GLU A 254 -4.64 -13.99 3.96
C GLU A 254 -3.92 -12.71 3.56
N ILE A 255 -3.23 -12.71 2.40
CA ILE A 255 -2.51 -11.54 1.87
C ILE A 255 -3.48 -10.62 1.16
N GLY A 256 -3.52 -9.36 1.56
CA GLY A 256 -4.28 -8.30 0.91
C GLY A 256 -3.60 -6.94 1.06
N ALA A 257 -4.25 -5.89 0.55
CA ALA A 257 -3.72 -4.54 0.55
C ALA A 257 -4.13 -3.77 1.81
N ASN A 258 -3.18 -3.08 2.41
CA ASN A 258 -3.40 -1.74 2.89
C ASN A 258 -3.22 -0.80 1.68
N CYS A 259 -4.31 -0.22 1.23
CA CYS A 259 -4.30 0.64 0.05
C CYS A 259 -3.98 2.07 0.47
N ASP A 260 -2.69 2.38 0.58
CA ASP A 260 -2.20 3.74 0.72
C ASP A 260 -2.14 4.40 -0.67
N LEU A 261 -2.98 5.40 -0.84
CA LEU A 261 -3.13 6.08 -2.12
C LEU A 261 -1.97 7.04 -2.41
N SER A 262 -1.30 7.55 -1.37
CA SER A 262 -0.20 8.50 -1.52
C SER A 262 0.93 7.92 -2.37
N HIS A 263 1.27 6.66 -2.12
CA HIS A 263 2.30 5.94 -2.89
C HIS A 263 1.86 5.58 -4.30
N LEU A 264 0.56 5.48 -4.57
CA LEU A 264 0.02 5.21 -5.89
C LEU A 264 -0.02 6.47 -6.77
N PHE A 265 -0.32 7.62 -6.19
CA PHE A 265 -0.38 8.88 -6.93
C PHE A 265 0.95 9.21 -7.61
N TRP A 266 2.07 9.21 -6.88
CA TRP A 266 3.35 9.53 -7.47
C TRP A 266 3.87 8.45 -8.45
N GLN A 267 3.43 7.19 -8.30
CA GLN A 267 3.74 6.13 -9.26
C GLN A 267 2.91 6.25 -10.56
N GLY A 268 1.98 7.19 -10.66
CA GLY A 268 1.11 7.39 -11.82
C GLY A 268 -0.04 6.38 -11.90
N CYS A 269 -0.37 5.70 -10.81
CA CYS A 269 -1.57 4.85 -10.75
C CYS A 269 -2.83 5.70 -10.59
N ASN A 270 -3.94 5.25 -11.18
CA ASN A 270 -5.26 5.78 -10.89
C ASN A 270 -5.82 5.07 -9.64
N PRO A 271 -6.03 5.75 -8.51
CA PRO A 271 -6.49 5.13 -7.27
C PRO A 271 -7.83 4.42 -7.41
N VAL A 272 -8.77 4.98 -8.16
CA VAL A 272 -10.11 4.39 -8.38
C VAL A 272 -9.98 3.04 -9.09
N GLU A 273 -9.16 2.95 -10.13
CA GLU A 273 -8.91 1.70 -10.85
C GLU A 273 -8.23 0.66 -9.96
N VAL A 274 -7.30 1.08 -9.10
CA VAL A 274 -6.63 0.19 -8.15
C VAL A 274 -7.63 -0.36 -7.12
N ILE A 275 -8.49 0.49 -6.56
CA ILE A 275 -9.52 0.07 -5.61
C ILE A 275 -10.47 -0.95 -6.26
N HIS A 276 -10.97 -0.66 -7.47
CA HIS A 276 -11.84 -1.59 -8.20
C HIS A 276 -11.14 -2.92 -8.51
N MET A 277 -9.87 -2.88 -8.93
CA MET A 277 -9.11 -4.09 -9.25
C MET A 277 -8.90 -4.96 -8.01
N LEU A 278 -8.46 -4.38 -6.89
CA LEU A 278 -8.22 -5.10 -5.64
C LEU A 278 -9.53 -5.58 -5.00
N GLY A 279 -10.58 -4.75 -5.05
CA GLY A 279 -11.91 -5.12 -4.55
C GLY A 279 -12.50 -6.32 -5.27
N LYS A 280 -12.43 -6.36 -6.61
CA LYS A 280 -12.87 -7.51 -7.43
C LYS A 280 -12.16 -8.82 -7.09
N GLN A 281 -10.95 -8.75 -6.55
CA GLN A 281 -10.15 -9.91 -6.17
C GLN A 281 -10.26 -10.25 -4.68
N GLY A 282 -11.11 -9.53 -3.91
CA GLY A 282 -11.21 -9.70 -2.47
C GLY A 282 -9.90 -9.45 -1.73
N ALA A 283 -9.05 -8.57 -2.28
CA ALA A 283 -7.70 -8.29 -1.80
C ALA A 283 -7.57 -6.92 -1.11
N LEU A 284 -8.68 -6.23 -0.83
CA LEU A 284 -8.69 -4.89 -0.22
C LEU A 284 -9.05 -5.03 1.26
N TYR A 285 -8.05 -5.00 2.14
CA TYR A 285 -8.22 -5.31 3.56
C TYR A 285 -8.16 -4.10 4.48
N HIS A 286 -7.39 -3.08 4.08
CA HIS A 286 -7.26 -1.82 4.79
C HIS A 286 -7.06 -0.65 3.82
N ALA A 287 -7.22 0.57 4.31
CA ALA A 287 -7.15 1.76 3.47
C ALA A 287 -6.55 2.94 4.24
N HIS A 288 -5.36 3.37 3.85
CA HIS A 288 -4.78 4.61 4.33
C HIS A 288 -5.28 5.80 3.49
N MET A 289 -5.80 6.79 4.19
CA MET A 289 -6.21 8.07 3.62
C MET A 289 -5.09 9.07 3.85
N LYS A 290 -4.16 9.09 2.91
CA LYS A 290 -3.01 9.99 2.84
C LYS A 290 -2.94 10.60 1.44
N ASP A 291 -2.75 11.89 1.35
CA ASP A 291 -2.67 12.62 0.10
C ASP A 291 -1.22 12.85 -0.35
N THR A 292 -1.04 13.20 -1.60
CA THR A 292 0.26 13.56 -2.17
C THR A 292 0.06 14.71 -3.14
N VAL A 293 0.93 15.72 -3.09
CA VAL A 293 1.02 16.72 -4.14
C VAL A 293 2.20 16.40 -5.07
N MET A 294 1.96 16.48 -6.37
CA MET A 294 3.01 16.36 -7.41
C MET A 294 3.47 17.73 -7.85
N PHE A 295 4.76 17.99 -7.78
CA PHE A 295 5.39 19.21 -8.30
C PHE A 295 5.77 19.00 -9.76
N GLN A 296 4.83 19.23 -10.68
CA GLN A 296 4.98 18.85 -12.09
C GLN A 296 6.25 19.41 -12.73
N ASN A 297 6.66 20.64 -12.42
CA ASN A 297 7.89 21.22 -12.95
C ASN A 297 9.15 20.44 -12.55
N ASN A 298 9.16 19.83 -11.37
CA ASN A 298 10.28 18.98 -10.91
C ASN A 298 10.17 17.59 -11.51
N VAL A 299 8.96 17.04 -11.60
CA VAL A 299 8.71 15.79 -12.33
C VAL A 299 9.21 15.85 -13.77
N ASP A 300 8.92 16.96 -14.47
CA ASP A 300 9.34 17.16 -15.86
C ASP A 300 10.87 17.23 -16.03
N ARG A 301 11.59 17.60 -14.97
CA ARG A 301 13.06 17.73 -14.96
C ARG A 301 13.76 16.48 -14.44
N TYR A 302 13.24 15.90 -13.36
CA TYR A 302 13.94 14.91 -12.54
C TYR A 302 13.24 13.54 -12.52
N GLY A 303 12.01 13.44 -13.01
CA GLY A 303 11.18 12.25 -12.91
C GLY A 303 10.54 12.12 -11.52
N VAL A 304 9.80 11.02 -11.30
CA VAL A 304 8.99 10.82 -10.09
C VAL A 304 9.77 10.28 -8.88
N LEU A 305 11.02 9.84 -9.06
CA LEU A 305 11.84 9.24 -7.98
C LEU A 305 12.76 10.27 -7.30
N ASN A 306 12.45 11.54 -7.39
CA ASN A 306 13.23 12.61 -6.78
C ASN A 306 12.52 13.09 -5.50
N PHE A 307 12.81 12.43 -4.38
CA PHE A 307 12.21 12.68 -3.08
C PHE A 307 13.05 13.66 -2.25
N ALA A 308 12.39 14.41 -1.36
CA ALA A 308 13.05 15.21 -0.34
C ALA A 308 13.38 14.33 0.89
N SER A 309 14.58 14.52 1.44
CA SER A 309 14.98 13.90 2.71
C SER A 309 14.76 14.85 3.90
N THR A 310 14.60 16.14 3.64
CA THR A 310 14.36 17.19 4.63
C THR A 310 13.35 18.19 4.12
N THR A 311 12.81 19.01 5.02
CA THR A 311 11.87 20.09 4.65
C THR A 311 12.50 21.18 3.78
N GLU A 312 13.79 21.40 3.90
CA GLU A 312 14.55 22.36 3.09
C GLU A 312 14.67 21.91 1.63
N GLU A 313 14.65 20.61 1.37
CA GLU A 313 14.71 20.02 0.03
C GLU A 313 13.35 19.96 -0.68
N LEU A 314 12.24 20.21 0.02
CA LEU A 314 10.89 20.15 -0.57
C LEU A 314 10.71 20.97 -1.85
N PRO A 315 11.31 22.18 -2.02
CA PRO A 315 11.21 22.93 -3.27
C PRO A 315 11.80 22.22 -4.49
N GLU A 316 12.74 21.32 -4.30
CA GLU A 316 13.41 20.52 -5.34
C GLU A 316 12.75 19.14 -5.53
N ALA A 317 11.91 18.69 -4.60
CA ALA A 317 11.26 17.38 -4.66
C ALA A 317 10.25 17.28 -5.80
N SER A 318 10.02 16.08 -6.30
CA SER A 318 8.97 15.81 -7.30
C SER A 318 7.60 15.57 -6.68
N GLU A 319 7.56 15.22 -5.39
CA GLU A 319 6.32 15.03 -4.64
C GLU A 319 6.52 15.33 -3.15
N THR A 320 5.44 15.47 -2.42
CA THR A 320 5.43 15.41 -0.96
C THR A 320 4.08 14.97 -0.44
N PHE A 321 4.06 14.27 0.71
CA PHE A 321 2.82 13.87 1.37
C PHE A 321 2.07 15.10 1.90
N ARG A 322 0.75 15.01 1.87
CA ARG A 322 -0.13 16.07 2.35
C ARG A 322 -1.31 15.47 3.11
N ALA A 323 -1.87 16.25 4.02
CA ALA A 323 -3.16 15.95 4.60
C ALA A 323 -4.23 15.80 3.50
N VAL A 324 -5.19 14.90 3.69
CA VAL A 324 -6.28 14.65 2.74
C VAL A 324 -6.97 15.95 2.32
N GLY A 325 -7.03 16.17 1.01
CA GLY A 325 -7.62 17.38 0.41
C GLY A 325 -6.63 18.51 0.16
N TYR A 326 -5.35 18.36 0.52
CA TYR A 326 -4.31 19.37 0.33
C TYR A 326 -3.34 19.04 -0.82
N GLY A 327 -3.36 17.81 -1.32
CA GLY A 327 -2.72 17.42 -2.59
C GLY A 327 -3.75 17.38 -3.72
N HIS A 328 -4.85 16.67 -3.50
CA HIS A 328 -5.95 16.51 -4.44
C HIS A 328 -7.25 17.10 -3.87
N GLY A 329 -8.09 17.70 -4.72
CA GLY A 329 -9.33 18.34 -4.30
C GLY A 329 -10.44 17.34 -3.89
N ALA A 330 -11.51 17.88 -3.29
CA ALA A 330 -12.64 17.11 -2.77
C ALA A 330 -13.31 16.18 -3.80
N ASN A 331 -13.31 16.53 -5.09
CA ASN A 331 -13.87 15.66 -6.13
C ASN A 331 -13.07 14.36 -6.31
N THR A 332 -11.74 14.44 -6.29
CA THR A 332 -10.89 13.24 -6.33
C THR A 332 -11.17 12.34 -5.13
N TRP A 333 -11.26 12.91 -3.94
CA TRP A 333 -11.58 12.15 -2.71
C TRP A 333 -13.00 11.58 -2.73
N LYS A 334 -13.94 12.27 -3.36
CA LYS A 334 -15.30 11.76 -3.56
C LYS A 334 -15.32 10.54 -4.49
N ASP A 335 -14.56 10.56 -5.58
CA ASP A 335 -14.45 9.42 -6.48
C ASP A 335 -13.75 8.23 -5.80
N ILE A 336 -12.73 8.48 -4.98
CA ILE A 336 -12.04 7.48 -4.17
C ILE A 336 -13.00 6.82 -3.16
N VAL A 337 -13.69 7.62 -2.34
CA VAL A 337 -14.62 7.09 -1.32
C VAL A 337 -15.77 6.33 -1.99
N ARG A 338 -16.26 6.82 -3.14
CA ARG A 338 -17.27 6.11 -3.94
C ARG A 338 -16.75 4.75 -4.39
N ALA A 339 -15.52 4.66 -4.92
CA ALA A 339 -14.94 3.39 -5.35
C ALA A 339 -14.87 2.36 -4.22
N TYR A 340 -14.50 2.76 -3.00
CA TYR A 340 -14.55 1.88 -1.82
C TYR A 340 -15.97 1.41 -1.52
N MET A 341 -16.99 2.28 -1.66
CA MET A 341 -18.39 1.90 -1.46
C MET A 341 -18.87 0.94 -2.55
N GLU A 342 -18.51 1.16 -3.80
CA GLU A 342 -18.87 0.35 -4.96
C GLU A 342 -18.34 -1.08 -4.89
N VAL A 343 -17.14 -1.26 -4.35
CA VAL A 343 -16.55 -2.61 -4.16
C VAL A 343 -16.98 -3.28 -2.86
N GLY A 344 -17.83 -2.62 -2.07
CA GLY A 344 -18.32 -3.18 -0.79
C GLY A 344 -17.26 -3.30 0.28
N TYR A 345 -16.28 -2.38 0.29
CA TYR A 345 -15.22 -2.38 1.32
C TYR A 345 -15.82 -2.37 2.73
N ASP A 346 -15.39 -3.33 3.57
CA ASP A 346 -15.97 -3.60 4.89
C ASP A 346 -15.15 -3.07 6.07
N GLY A 347 -13.97 -2.49 5.81
CA GLY A 347 -13.10 -1.85 6.81
C GLY A 347 -13.49 -0.40 7.13
N PHE A 348 -12.51 0.39 7.47
CA PHE A 348 -12.64 1.83 7.72
C PHE A 348 -11.59 2.62 6.94
N LEU A 349 -11.83 3.92 6.74
CA LEU A 349 -10.91 4.85 6.10
C LEU A 349 -9.96 5.38 7.18
N SER A 350 -8.74 4.87 7.24
CA SER A 350 -7.73 5.23 8.24
C SER A 350 -6.94 6.45 7.76
N ILE A 351 -7.14 7.59 8.42
CA ILE A 351 -6.34 8.78 8.15
C ILE A 351 -4.91 8.51 8.60
N GLU A 352 -3.96 8.62 7.68
CA GLU A 352 -2.54 8.70 7.98
C GLU A 352 -2.04 10.08 7.61
N ASN A 353 -1.49 10.82 8.59
CA ASN A 353 -1.01 12.18 8.33
C ASN A 353 0.50 12.26 8.52
N GLU A 354 1.20 12.42 7.42
CA GLU A 354 2.64 12.66 7.31
C GLU A 354 2.93 13.96 6.54
N ASP A 355 2.01 14.94 6.66
CA ASP A 355 2.17 16.25 6.02
C ASP A 355 3.30 17.03 6.73
N PRO A 356 4.40 17.38 6.04
CA PRO A 356 5.51 18.09 6.66
C PRO A 356 5.21 19.55 6.99
N ILE A 357 4.07 20.07 6.53
CA ILE A 357 3.66 21.47 6.71
C ILE A 357 2.54 21.60 7.75
N LEU A 358 1.62 20.63 7.80
CA LEU A 358 0.52 20.62 8.76
C LEU A 358 0.84 19.65 9.91
N PRO A 359 1.00 20.14 11.15
CA PRO A 359 1.23 19.30 12.32
C PRO A 359 0.20 18.18 12.44
N GLY A 360 0.60 17.04 13.01
CA GLY A 360 -0.16 15.81 13.01
C GLY A 360 -1.64 15.95 13.35
N ASP A 361 -1.97 16.58 14.49
CA ASP A 361 -3.35 16.75 14.95
C ASP A 361 -4.17 17.69 14.04
N ILE A 362 -3.58 18.78 13.56
CA ILE A 362 -4.24 19.71 12.62
C ILE A 362 -4.48 19.01 11.27
N GLY A 363 -3.50 18.28 10.77
CA GLY A 363 -3.64 17.50 9.53
C GLY A 363 -4.75 16.47 9.62
N VAL A 364 -4.86 15.76 10.75
CA VAL A 364 -5.95 14.81 11.02
C VAL A 364 -7.31 15.51 11.05
N GLU A 365 -7.44 16.65 11.75
CA GLU A 365 -8.69 17.42 11.80
C GLU A 365 -9.15 17.80 10.39
N ARG A 366 -8.23 18.30 9.54
CA ARG A 366 -8.52 18.70 8.16
C ARG A 366 -8.92 17.51 7.30
N ALA A 367 -8.19 16.40 7.39
CA ALA A 367 -8.51 15.17 6.70
C ALA A 367 -9.90 14.63 7.11
N ALA A 368 -10.19 14.61 8.41
CA ALA A 368 -11.49 14.20 8.94
C ALA A 368 -12.62 15.07 8.39
N TYR A 369 -12.43 16.39 8.32
CA TYR A 369 -13.41 17.30 7.75
C TYR A 369 -13.71 16.96 6.27
N VAL A 370 -12.69 16.80 5.45
CA VAL A 370 -12.85 16.47 4.02
C VAL A 370 -13.57 15.13 3.84
N LEU A 371 -13.09 14.07 4.51
CA LEU A 371 -13.66 12.73 4.35
C LEU A 371 -15.11 12.63 4.87
N LYS A 372 -15.44 13.32 5.97
CA LYS A 372 -16.81 13.35 6.50
C LYS A 372 -17.76 14.06 5.55
N ASN A 373 -17.38 15.19 4.96
CA ASN A 373 -18.21 15.90 3.99
C ASN A 373 -18.43 15.07 2.71
N VAL A 374 -17.35 14.52 2.15
CA VAL A 374 -17.42 13.64 0.97
C VAL A 374 -18.33 12.43 1.22
N ARG A 375 -18.16 11.76 2.36
CA ARG A 375 -19.02 10.63 2.75
C ARG A 375 -20.48 11.03 2.91
N ALA A 376 -20.74 12.19 3.52
CA ALA A 376 -22.10 12.70 3.72
C ALA A 376 -22.80 13.02 2.37
N GLU A 377 -22.08 13.65 1.44
CA GLU A 377 -22.61 13.90 0.09
C GLU A 377 -22.97 12.61 -0.64
N LEU A 378 -22.10 11.59 -0.57
CA LEU A 378 -22.33 10.30 -1.22
C LEU A 378 -23.55 9.57 -0.63
N LEU A 379 -23.79 9.72 0.67
CA LEU A 379 -24.90 9.10 1.37
C LEU A 379 -26.20 9.95 1.32
N GLY A 380 -26.17 11.13 0.72
CA GLY A 380 -27.31 12.06 0.72
C GLY A 380 -27.69 12.56 2.12
N SER A 381 -26.73 12.64 3.04
CA SER A 381 -26.92 13.03 4.44
C SER A 381 -26.18 14.33 4.76
N LYS A 382 -26.49 14.94 5.90
CA LYS A 382 -25.65 16.04 6.44
C LYS A 382 -24.39 15.43 7.08
N ALA A 383 -23.26 16.13 6.94
CA ALA A 383 -21.96 15.73 7.50
C ALA A 383 -21.94 15.82 9.04
#